data_585c5e9cb55876f69f2d011fbb2934d5
#
_entry.id   585c5e9cb55876f69f2d011fbb2934d5
#
_cell.length_a   1.000
_cell.length_b   1.000
_cell.length_c   1.000
_cell.angle_alpha   90.00
_cell.angle_beta   90.00
_cell.angle_gamma   90.00
#
_symmetry.space_group_name_H-M   'P 1'
#
loop_
_entity.id
_entity.type
_entity.pdbx_description
1 polymer ?
#
loop_
_entity_poly.entity_id
_entity_poly.type
_entity_poly.pdbx_seq_one_letter_code
_entity_poly.pdbx_strand_id
1 'polypeptide(L)'
;PLEWSIAVNTPDRHSDWDVKMQESAPNSMSTIEQIIEYIANCPYPTLGGSGEYMSYSNEGYAVLCYVVDAAAGEPLEDFLDKRIFQPMKMTRSTLDTDASRARAIATDGNITALFEADEKGNIVGDEQWSILPPFRACACVKSTAHDMARYYQCLANKGVLDGEQVIPAKAVELMIGAGFPEQEKAVYCMGLNKRVEDGHVYCEHSGGLHGVSSEGGLLKDENYGFAVLCNEGDVDPSGLIWALYNWVLGYPLDRPHRWLFPVEEEFSEPQALYGSYICHEGVPVTAIVYQDEGRLMVEKDGSIYHLRHCGQGWFQLMNEKEEIQG
;
A
#
# COMPACT_ATOMS: atom_id res chain seq x y z
N PRO A 1 6.89 11.41 2.84
CA PRO A 1 7.20 10.75 1.60
C PRO A 1 7.04 11.72 0.44
N LEU A 2 7.93 11.59 -0.52
CA LEU A 2 7.82 12.31 -1.77
C LEU A 2 6.77 11.57 -2.61
N GLU A 3 5.86 12.30 -3.21
CA GLU A 3 4.89 11.63 -4.07
C GLU A 3 5.60 11.06 -5.29
N TRP A 4 5.61 9.75 -5.42
CA TRP A 4 6.23 9.04 -6.54
C TRP A 4 5.68 9.50 -7.91
N SER A 5 4.44 9.99 -7.97
CA SER A 5 3.86 10.61 -9.16
C SER A 5 4.64 11.84 -9.65
N ILE A 6 5.36 12.53 -8.76
CA ILE A 6 6.27 13.62 -9.13
C ILE A 6 7.50 13.05 -9.81
N ALA A 7 8.00 11.92 -9.30
CA ALA A 7 9.15 11.22 -9.84
C ALA A 7 8.94 10.67 -11.26
N VAL A 8 7.72 10.35 -11.63
CA VAL A 8 7.37 9.85 -12.98
C VAL A 8 6.78 10.92 -13.90
N ASN A 9 6.84 12.19 -13.47
CA ASN A 9 6.50 13.34 -14.29
C ASN A 9 5.07 13.33 -14.87
N THR A 10 4.07 13.16 -14.00
CA THR A 10 2.66 13.29 -14.39
C THR A 10 2.25 14.76 -14.47
N PRO A 11 1.82 15.28 -15.64
CA PRO A 11 1.62 16.72 -15.87
C PRO A 11 0.38 17.32 -15.22
N ASP A 12 -0.47 16.57 -14.56
CA ASP A 12 -1.83 17.02 -14.22
C ASP A 12 -2.11 17.30 -12.74
N ARG A 13 -1.08 17.33 -11.89
CA ARG A 13 -1.27 17.73 -10.49
C ARG A 13 -0.99 19.21 -10.29
N HIS A 14 -2.03 19.95 -9.92
CA HIS A 14 -2.05 21.41 -9.86
C HIS A 14 -1.95 22.01 -8.45
N SER A 15 -1.31 21.34 -7.49
CA SER A 15 -1.02 22.00 -6.22
C SER A 15 0.25 22.86 -6.34
N ASP A 16 0.31 24.01 -5.65
CA ASP A 16 1.53 24.83 -5.56
C ASP A 16 2.74 24.03 -5.01
N TRP A 17 2.46 22.99 -4.25
CA TRP A 17 3.44 22.06 -3.73
C TRP A 17 4.04 21.20 -4.84
N ASP A 18 3.21 20.58 -5.66
CA ASP A 18 3.66 19.74 -6.78
C ASP A 18 4.52 20.55 -7.75
N VAL A 19 4.15 21.79 -8.01
CA VAL A 19 4.94 22.71 -8.86
C VAL A 19 6.31 22.97 -8.25
N LYS A 20 6.40 23.30 -6.96
CA LYS A 20 7.68 23.55 -6.27
C LYS A 20 8.56 22.32 -6.21
N MET A 21 7.96 21.15 -6.04
CA MET A 21 8.71 19.90 -6.02
C MET A 21 9.20 19.53 -7.41
N GLN A 22 8.39 19.74 -8.46
CA GLN A 22 8.81 19.56 -9.85
C GLN A 22 9.92 20.51 -10.27
N GLU A 23 9.89 21.77 -9.82
CA GLU A 23 10.95 22.74 -10.07
C GLU A 23 12.29 22.35 -9.40
N SER A 24 12.24 21.64 -8.28
CA SER A 24 13.43 21.16 -7.56
C SER A 24 13.88 19.78 -8.00
N ALA A 25 13.02 19.02 -8.68
CA ALA A 25 13.33 17.67 -9.14
C ALA A 25 14.06 17.71 -10.51
N PRO A 26 15.05 16.83 -10.73
CA PRO A 26 15.54 16.61 -12.09
C PRO A 26 14.40 16.09 -12.98
N ASN A 27 14.44 16.43 -14.26
CA ASN A 27 13.35 16.24 -15.27
C ASN A 27 12.88 14.81 -15.38
N SER A 28 13.10 13.85 -14.89
CA SER A 28 12.57 12.49 -14.72
C SER A 28 13.53 11.70 -13.85
N MET A 29 13.06 11.23 -12.74
CA MET A 29 13.85 10.31 -11.94
C MET A 29 13.74 8.90 -12.55
N SER A 30 14.62 8.62 -13.51
CA SER A 30 14.67 7.35 -14.23
C SER A 30 15.74 6.40 -13.69
N THR A 31 16.57 6.88 -12.77
CA THR A 31 17.60 6.06 -12.10
C THR A 31 17.52 6.20 -10.59
N ILE A 32 18.06 5.19 -9.89
CA ILE A 32 18.09 5.19 -8.42
C ILE A 32 18.98 6.30 -7.86
N GLU A 33 20.05 6.65 -8.55
CA GLU A 33 20.94 7.73 -8.16
C GLU A 33 20.21 9.07 -8.14
N GLN A 34 19.33 9.31 -9.11
CA GLN A 34 18.51 10.51 -9.15
C GLN A 34 17.51 10.55 -7.99
N ILE A 35 16.92 9.41 -7.62
CA ILE A 35 16.03 9.32 -6.44
C ILE A 35 16.81 9.60 -5.16
N ILE A 36 17.99 9.01 -5.00
CA ILE A 36 18.83 9.24 -3.82
C ILE A 36 19.25 10.71 -3.74
N GLU A 37 19.67 11.31 -4.85
CA GLU A 37 20.05 12.72 -4.91
C GLU A 37 18.86 13.61 -4.54
N TYR A 38 17.67 13.32 -5.06
CA TYR A 38 16.45 14.04 -4.75
C TYR A 38 16.08 13.96 -3.26
N ILE A 39 16.12 12.75 -2.66
CA ILE A 39 15.88 12.58 -1.23
C ILE A 39 16.92 13.33 -0.40
N ALA A 40 18.20 13.25 -0.77
CA ALA A 40 19.30 13.90 -0.03
C ALA A 40 19.21 15.43 -0.06
N ASN A 41 18.64 15.99 -1.12
CA ASN A 41 18.45 17.43 -1.29
C ASN A 41 17.04 17.90 -0.91
N CYS A 42 16.21 17.03 -0.33
CA CYS A 42 14.86 17.37 0.10
C CYS A 42 14.91 18.56 1.10
N PRO A 43 14.22 19.66 0.85
CA PRO A 43 14.27 20.86 1.71
C PRO A 43 13.49 20.72 3.01
N TYR A 44 12.76 19.62 3.19
CA TYR A 44 11.92 19.39 4.35
C TYR A 44 12.66 18.60 5.43
N PRO A 45 12.42 18.93 6.70
CA PRO A 45 12.99 18.15 7.80
C PRO A 45 12.44 16.73 7.79
N THR A 46 13.21 15.80 8.35
CA THR A 46 12.71 14.46 8.68
C THR A 46 11.57 14.57 9.71
N LEU A 47 10.59 13.69 9.62
CA LEU A 47 9.46 13.65 10.56
C LEU A 47 9.93 13.35 11.99
N GLY A 48 11.01 12.60 12.13
CA GLY A 48 11.60 12.22 13.41
C GLY A 48 12.69 11.18 13.26
N GLY A 49 13.05 10.52 14.34
CA GLY A 49 14.02 9.43 14.36
C GLY A 49 13.46 8.14 13.74
N SER A 50 14.36 7.22 13.43
CA SER A 50 13.98 5.90 12.92
C SER A 50 13.10 5.17 13.94
N GLY A 51 11.93 4.71 13.53
CA GLY A 51 10.96 4.00 14.36
C GLY A 51 10.00 4.90 15.17
N GLU A 52 10.10 6.22 15.05
CA GLU A 52 9.18 7.14 15.75
C GLU A 52 7.89 7.38 14.99
N TYR A 53 7.96 7.38 13.66
CA TYR A 53 6.81 7.68 12.78
C TYR A 53 6.74 6.69 11.62
N MET A 54 5.51 6.36 11.22
CA MET A 54 5.22 5.67 9.98
C MET A 54 5.00 6.72 8.89
N SER A 55 5.68 6.55 7.77
CA SER A 55 5.47 7.33 6.57
C SER A 55 5.64 6.43 5.36
N TYR A 56 4.56 6.21 4.60
CA TYR A 56 4.59 5.37 3.42
C TYR A 56 5.48 5.99 2.35
N SER A 57 6.41 5.22 1.78
CA SER A 57 7.35 5.73 0.81
C SER A 57 7.73 4.72 -0.27
N ASN A 58 7.30 4.98 -1.49
CA ASN A 58 7.75 4.24 -2.67
C ASN A 58 9.24 4.48 -2.94
N GLU A 59 9.73 5.69 -2.69
CA GLU A 59 11.14 6.05 -2.81
C GLU A 59 12.01 5.26 -1.82
N GLY A 60 11.51 5.05 -0.60
CA GLY A 60 12.18 4.20 0.38
C GLY A 60 12.35 2.76 -0.13
N TYR A 61 11.34 2.19 -0.74
CA TYR A 61 11.41 0.86 -1.37
C TYR A 61 12.31 0.85 -2.61
N ALA A 62 12.36 1.93 -3.39
CA ALA A 62 13.32 2.06 -4.49
C ALA A 62 14.76 1.99 -3.97
N VAL A 63 15.07 2.68 -2.87
CA VAL A 63 16.38 2.62 -2.21
C VAL A 63 16.67 1.22 -1.67
N LEU A 64 15.68 0.53 -1.07
CA LEU A 64 15.84 -0.86 -0.60
C LEU A 64 16.18 -1.82 -1.75
N CYS A 65 15.62 -1.60 -2.95
CA CYS A 65 16.01 -2.37 -4.13
C CYS A 65 17.52 -2.29 -4.38
N TYR A 66 18.08 -1.09 -4.37
CA TYR A 66 19.51 -0.89 -4.55
C TYR A 66 20.35 -1.56 -3.45
N VAL A 67 19.87 -1.51 -2.21
CA VAL A 67 20.52 -2.20 -1.09
C VAL A 67 20.55 -3.71 -1.32
N VAL A 68 19.45 -4.29 -1.82
CA VAL A 68 19.39 -5.73 -2.14
C VAL A 68 20.32 -6.08 -3.29
N ASP A 69 20.32 -5.31 -4.38
CA ASP A 69 21.24 -5.50 -5.52
C ASP A 69 22.70 -5.52 -5.04
N ALA A 70 23.07 -4.55 -4.20
CA ALA A 70 24.44 -4.45 -3.68
C ALA A 70 24.80 -5.60 -2.72
N ALA A 71 23.88 -5.98 -1.84
CA ALA A 71 24.10 -7.04 -0.85
C ALA A 71 24.11 -8.44 -1.47
N ALA A 72 23.25 -8.68 -2.46
CA ALA A 72 23.13 -9.96 -3.16
C ALA A 72 24.23 -10.14 -4.24
N GLY A 73 24.77 -9.03 -4.77
CA GLY A 73 25.69 -9.04 -5.91
C GLY A 73 25.02 -9.41 -7.23
N GLU A 74 23.70 -9.29 -7.30
CA GLU A 74 22.89 -9.57 -8.48
C GLU A 74 21.65 -8.66 -8.49
N PRO A 75 21.00 -8.40 -9.64
CA PRO A 75 19.78 -7.62 -9.71
C PRO A 75 18.63 -8.24 -8.90
N LEU A 76 17.78 -7.40 -8.31
CA LEU A 76 16.62 -7.83 -7.52
C LEU A 76 15.71 -8.78 -8.31
N GLU A 77 15.57 -8.59 -9.61
CA GLU A 77 14.78 -9.44 -10.51
C GLU A 77 15.27 -10.89 -10.49
N ASP A 78 16.60 -11.06 -10.58
CA ASP A 78 17.22 -12.38 -10.58
C ASP A 78 17.23 -12.99 -9.17
N PHE A 79 17.41 -12.15 -8.15
CA PHE A 79 17.31 -12.57 -6.75
C PHE A 79 15.91 -13.10 -6.43
N LEU A 80 14.86 -12.38 -6.79
CA LEU A 80 13.46 -12.79 -6.55
C LEU A 80 13.13 -14.07 -7.32
N ASP A 81 13.54 -14.15 -8.58
CA ASP A 81 13.33 -15.35 -9.38
C ASP A 81 13.93 -16.59 -8.72
N LYS A 82 15.20 -16.53 -8.33
CA LYS A 82 15.93 -17.65 -7.73
C LYS A 82 15.48 -17.99 -6.29
N ARG A 83 15.10 -16.98 -5.50
CA ARG A 83 14.86 -17.16 -4.04
C ARG A 83 13.40 -17.23 -3.67
N ILE A 84 12.52 -16.69 -4.51
CA ILE A 84 11.09 -16.59 -4.23
C ILE A 84 10.28 -17.33 -5.30
N PHE A 85 10.32 -16.87 -6.57
CA PHE A 85 9.39 -17.36 -7.57
C PHE A 85 9.60 -18.84 -7.93
N GLN A 86 10.83 -19.25 -8.22
CA GLN A 86 11.12 -20.64 -8.54
C GLN A 86 10.88 -21.60 -7.36
N PRO A 87 11.36 -21.35 -6.14
CA PRO A 87 11.07 -22.22 -5.00
C PRO A 87 9.59 -22.31 -4.67
N MET A 88 8.82 -21.24 -4.88
CA MET A 88 7.37 -21.23 -4.70
C MET A 88 6.59 -21.80 -5.89
N LYS A 89 7.28 -22.20 -6.97
CA LYS A 89 6.64 -22.63 -8.23
C LYS A 89 5.71 -21.58 -8.83
N MET A 90 6.04 -20.30 -8.65
CA MET A 90 5.33 -19.16 -9.22
C MET A 90 5.81 -18.95 -10.66
N THR A 91 5.43 -19.89 -11.53
CA THR A 91 5.99 -19.99 -12.90
C THR A 91 5.53 -18.89 -13.84
N ARG A 92 4.55 -18.10 -13.45
CA ARG A 92 4.02 -16.96 -14.21
C ARG A 92 4.20 -15.64 -13.48
N SER A 93 5.26 -15.55 -12.66
CA SER A 93 5.62 -14.37 -11.90
C SER A 93 7.01 -13.89 -12.28
N THR A 94 7.16 -12.59 -12.38
CA THR A 94 8.46 -11.94 -12.61
C THR A 94 8.44 -10.51 -12.11
N LEU A 95 9.60 -10.01 -11.69
CA LEU A 95 9.81 -8.58 -11.56
C LEU A 95 10.29 -8.08 -12.93
N ASP A 96 9.58 -7.12 -13.50
CA ASP A 96 9.80 -6.74 -14.88
C ASP A 96 9.77 -5.22 -15.06
N THR A 97 10.87 -4.70 -15.55
CA THR A 97 11.08 -3.26 -15.76
C THR A 97 10.66 -2.77 -17.14
N ASP A 98 10.45 -3.69 -18.11
CA ASP A 98 10.16 -3.34 -19.50
C ASP A 98 9.16 -4.28 -20.21
N ALA A 99 8.47 -5.11 -19.47
CA ALA A 99 7.54 -6.14 -19.96
C ALA A 99 8.16 -7.27 -20.80
N SER A 100 9.47 -7.30 -21.00
CA SER A 100 10.13 -8.35 -21.81
C SER A 100 10.10 -9.71 -21.12
N ARG A 101 10.36 -9.74 -19.81
CA ARG A 101 10.33 -10.99 -19.02
C ARG A 101 8.92 -11.56 -18.95
N ALA A 102 7.90 -10.72 -18.72
CA ALA A 102 6.51 -11.17 -18.69
C ALA A 102 6.09 -11.79 -20.03
N ARG A 103 6.46 -11.18 -21.14
CA ARG A 103 6.20 -11.72 -22.49
C ARG A 103 6.96 -13.01 -22.77
N ALA A 104 8.18 -13.14 -22.26
CA ALA A 104 8.95 -14.36 -22.38
C ALA A 104 8.35 -15.54 -21.59
N ILE A 105 7.74 -15.28 -20.43
CA ILE A 105 7.03 -16.28 -19.63
C ILE A 105 5.69 -16.66 -20.28
N ALA A 106 4.95 -15.69 -20.79
CA ALA A 106 3.65 -15.89 -21.41
C ALA A 106 3.77 -16.29 -22.90
N THR A 107 4.52 -17.36 -23.17
CA THR A 107 4.77 -17.86 -24.54
C THR A 107 3.49 -18.29 -25.28
N ASP A 108 2.42 -18.58 -24.56
CA ASP A 108 1.08 -18.88 -25.06
C ASP A 108 0.26 -17.64 -25.43
N GLY A 109 0.85 -16.43 -25.26
CA GLY A 109 0.16 -15.17 -25.48
C GLY A 109 -0.87 -14.81 -24.40
N ASN A 110 -0.97 -15.58 -23.33
CA ASN A 110 -1.90 -15.36 -22.23
C ASN A 110 -1.38 -14.25 -21.30
N ILE A 111 -1.37 -13.03 -21.79
CA ILE A 111 -1.13 -11.78 -21.05
C ILE A 111 -2.43 -10.97 -21.09
N THR A 112 -2.82 -10.41 -19.95
CA THR A 112 -4.04 -9.58 -19.90
C THR A 112 -3.84 -8.26 -20.66
N ALA A 113 -4.89 -7.78 -21.29
CA ALA A 113 -5.00 -6.37 -21.69
C ALA A 113 -5.32 -5.52 -20.47
N LEU A 114 -4.94 -4.26 -20.50
CA LEU A 114 -5.18 -3.27 -19.45
C LEU A 114 -6.34 -2.36 -19.86
N PHE A 115 -7.08 -1.87 -18.90
CA PHE A 115 -8.24 -1.01 -19.13
C PHE A 115 -8.26 0.13 -18.13
N GLU A 116 -8.75 1.28 -18.59
CA GLU A 116 -8.97 2.48 -17.78
C GLU A 116 -10.30 3.12 -18.16
N ALA A 117 -10.91 3.84 -17.25
CA ALA A 117 -12.03 4.70 -17.58
C ALA A 117 -11.51 6.02 -18.18
N ASP A 118 -12.06 6.44 -19.33
CA ASP A 118 -11.83 7.77 -19.87
C ASP A 118 -12.57 8.85 -19.05
N GLU A 119 -12.35 10.13 -19.35
CA GLU A 119 -13.02 11.27 -18.69
C GLU A 119 -14.56 11.22 -18.75
N LYS A 120 -15.13 10.38 -19.62
CA LYS A 120 -16.57 10.18 -19.77
C LYS A 120 -17.05 8.89 -19.10
N GLY A 121 -16.15 8.14 -18.47
CA GLY A 121 -16.46 6.86 -17.84
C GLY A 121 -16.57 5.68 -18.83
N ASN A 122 -16.09 5.82 -20.08
CA ASN A 122 -16.01 4.67 -20.99
C ASN A 122 -14.74 3.89 -20.72
N ILE A 123 -14.84 2.57 -20.68
CA ILE A 123 -13.69 1.69 -20.51
C ILE A 123 -12.90 1.63 -21.82
N VAL A 124 -11.63 2.01 -21.75
CA VAL A 124 -10.70 2.06 -22.88
C VAL A 124 -9.56 1.10 -22.63
N GLY A 125 -9.24 0.27 -23.61
CA GLY A 125 -8.11 -0.64 -23.53
C GLY A 125 -6.77 0.06 -23.79
N ASP A 126 -5.74 -0.31 -23.01
CA ASP A 126 -4.35 0.06 -23.24
C ASP A 126 -3.49 -1.21 -23.27
N GLU A 127 -2.56 -1.26 -24.23
CA GLU A 127 -1.60 -2.36 -24.34
C GLU A 127 -0.27 -2.05 -23.63
N GLN A 128 -0.10 -0.84 -23.10
CA GLN A 128 1.14 -0.41 -22.49
C GLN A 128 1.13 -0.64 -20.98
N TRP A 129 1.93 -1.56 -20.54
CA TRP A 129 2.20 -1.77 -19.14
C TRP A 129 3.12 -0.66 -18.60
N SER A 130 2.81 -0.20 -17.39
CA SER A 130 3.68 0.77 -16.70
C SER A 130 5.09 0.25 -16.55
N ILE A 131 6.06 1.09 -16.92
CA ILE A 131 7.49 0.80 -16.84
C ILE A 131 8.11 1.77 -15.85
N LEU A 132 8.51 1.26 -14.69
CA LEU A 132 8.98 2.07 -13.56
C LEU A 132 10.33 1.54 -13.04
N PRO A 133 11.42 1.59 -13.84
CA PRO A 133 12.70 0.96 -13.48
C PRO A 133 13.22 1.33 -12.10
N PRO A 134 13.22 2.62 -11.67
CA PRO A 134 13.73 2.99 -10.36
C PRO A 134 12.80 2.55 -9.21
N PHE A 135 11.50 2.32 -9.49
CA PHE A 135 10.49 1.90 -8.51
C PHE A 135 10.16 0.40 -8.59
N ARG A 136 11.00 -0.41 -9.21
CA ARG A 136 10.72 -1.83 -9.44
C ARG A 136 10.48 -2.63 -8.15
N ALA A 137 11.06 -2.19 -7.03
CA ALA A 137 10.86 -2.87 -5.74
C ALA A 137 9.49 -2.63 -5.11
N CYS A 138 8.79 -1.57 -5.50
CA CYS A 138 7.47 -1.26 -4.94
C CYS A 138 6.30 -1.55 -5.88
N ALA A 139 6.52 -1.73 -7.21
CA ALA A 139 5.39 -1.71 -8.13
C ALA A 139 5.48 -2.61 -9.38
N CYS A 140 6.55 -3.30 -9.67
CA CYS A 140 6.75 -3.93 -10.98
C CYS A 140 6.59 -5.45 -11.03
N VAL A 141 6.09 -6.11 -9.99
CA VAL A 141 5.81 -7.55 -10.06
C VAL A 141 4.61 -7.80 -10.97
N LYS A 142 4.81 -8.61 -11.99
CA LYS A 142 3.78 -9.14 -12.87
C LYS A 142 3.54 -10.60 -12.53
N SER A 143 2.29 -10.98 -12.31
CA SER A 143 1.96 -12.29 -11.75
C SER A 143 0.56 -12.74 -12.16
N THR A 144 0.12 -13.84 -11.58
CA THR A 144 -1.26 -14.35 -11.64
C THR A 144 -1.84 -14.45 -10.23
N ALA A 145 -3.16 -14.47 -10.12
CA ALA A 145 -3.83 -14.66 -8.83
C ALA A 145 -3.41 -15.98 -8.17
N HIS A 146 -3.22 -17.05 -8.95
CA HIS A 146 -2.71 -18.34 -8.45
C HIS A 146 -1.32 -18.20 -7.82
N ASP A 147 -0.37 -17.58 -8.51
CA ASP A 147 0.99 -17.45 -8.02
C ASP A 147 1.06 -16.53 -6.78
N MET A 148 0.31 -15.43 -6.78
CA MET A 148 0.24 -14.53 -5.63
C MET A 148 -0.44 -15.20 -4.42
N ALA A 149 -1.48 -16.00 -4.63
CA ALA A 149 -2.08 -16.79 -3.55
C ALA A 149 -1.07 -17.75 -2.92
N ARG A 150 -0.20 -18.39 -3.72
CA ARG A 150 0.90 -19.23 -3.21
C ARG A 150 1.88 -18.45 -2.35
N TYR A 151 2.25 -17.22 -2.77
CA TYR A 151 3.10 -16.33 -1.99
C TYR A 151 2.47 -16.01 -0.62
N TYR A 152 1.23 -15.55 -0.59
CA TYR A 152 0.55 -15.24 0.66
C TYR A 152 0.30 -16.47 1.53
N GLN A 153 0.00 -17.63 0.93
CA GLN A 153 -0.10 -18.89 1.65
C GLN A 153 1.23 -19.30 2.30
N CYS A 154 2.34 -19.11 1.61
CA CYS A 154 3.67 -19.35 2.16
C CYS A 154 3.92 -18.46 3.39
N LEU A 155 3.58 -17.17 3.33
CA LEU A 155 3.70 -16.26 4.46
C LEU A 155 2.77 -16.66 5.61
N ALA A 156 1.50 -16.99 5.33
CA ALA A 156 0.54 -17.46 6.34
C ALA A 156 1.06 -18.69 7.07
N ASN A 157 1.75 -19.58 6.38
CA ASN A 157 2.32 -20.83 6.91
C ASN A 157 3.79 -20.67 7.33
N LYS A 158 4.17 -19.53 7.87
CA LYS A 158 5.52 -19.25 8.42
C LYS A 158 6.67 -19.57 7.46
N GLY A 159 6.44 -19.35 6.17
CA GLY A 159 7.43 -19.57 5.11
C GLY A 159 7.47 -20.99 4.55
N VAL A 160 6.56 -21.86 4.96
CA VAL A 160 6.45 -23.22 4.43
C VAL A 160 5.43 -23.28 3.29
N LEU A 161 5.81 -23.87 2.18
CA LEU A 161 4.93 -24.13 1.04
C LEU A 161 5.19 -25.54 0.48
N ASP A 162 4.14 -26.28 0.16
CA ASP A 162 4.23 -27.68 -0.31
C ASP A 162 5.09 -28.60 0.59
N GLY A 163 5.15 -28.31 1.90
CA GLY A 163 5.97 -29.06 2.87
C GLY A 163 7.43 -28.63 2.99
N GLU A 164 7.88 -27.68 2.17
CA GLU A 164 9.26 -27.19 2.15
C GLU A 164 9.35 -25.77 2.77
N GLN A 165 10.41 -25.51 3.53
CA GLN A 165 10.69 -24.18 4.08
C GLN A 165 11.31 -23.31 2.97
N VAL A 166 10.51 -22.46 2.32
CA VAL A 166 10.93 -21.60 1.22
C VAL A 166 11.48 -20.26 1.73
N ILE A 167 10.76 -19.63 2.65
CA ILE A 167 11.22 -18.41 3.34
C ILE A 167 11.56 -18.81 4.78
N PRO A 168 12.71 -18.39 5.33
CA PRO A 168 13.03 -18.65 6.73
C PRO A 168 11.91 -18.16 7.65
N ALA A 169 11.44 -19.00 8.59
CA ALA A 169 10.35 -18.63 9.50
C ALA A 169 10.64 -17.33 10.26
N LYS A 170 11.90 -17.10 10.64
CA LYS A 170 12.32 -15.86 11.29
C LYS A 170 12.15 -14.61 10.40
N ALA A 171 12.34 -14.75 9.08
CA ALA A 171 12.10 -13.64 8.15
C ALA A 171 10.60 -13.30 8.07
N VAL A 172 9.74 -14.31 7.99
CA VAL A 172 8.28 -14.10 8.01
C VAL A 172 7.85 -13.47 9.33
N GLU A 173 8.38 -13.95 10.46
CA GLU A 173 8.10 -13.39 11.78
C GLU A 173 8.49 -11.90 11.84
N LEU A 174 9.64 -11.53 11.31
CA LEU A 174 10.07 -10.12 11.23
C LEU A 174 9.16 -9.30 10.30
N MET A 175 8.77 -9.85 9.14
CA MET A 175 7.89 -9.14 8.20
C MET A 175 6.54 -8.79 8.82
N ILE A 176 5.94 -9.72 9.55
CA ILE A 176 4.57 -9.58 10.09
C ILE A 176 4.59 -9.04 11.53
N GLY A 177 5.65 -9.34 12.28
CA GLY A 177 5.78 -8.98 13.69
C GLY A 177 6.31 -7.56 13.93
N ALA A 178 7.17 -7.07 13.03
CA ALA A 178 7.74 -5.74 13.12
C ALA A 178 6.72 -4.73 12.59
N GLY A 179 5.84 -4.28 13.43
CA GLY A 179 4.91 -3.19 13.11
C GLY A 179 5.14 -2.00 14.02
N PHE A 180 4.68 -0.87 13.60
CA PHE A 180 4.61 0.34 14.39
C PHE A 180 3.64 0.13 15.55
N PRO A 181 3.72 0.85 16.65
CA PRO A 181 3.51 0.40 18.03
C PRO A 181 2.44 -0.68 18.22
N GLU A 182 2.70 -1.64 19.09
CA GLU A 182 1.83 -2.78 19.44
C GLU A 182 0.40 -2.40 19.91
N GLN A 183 0.15 -1.12 20.16
CA GLN A 183 -1.11 -0.61 20.70
C GLN A 183 -2.14 -0.24 19.63
N GLU A 184 -1.78 -0.24 18.37
CA GLU A 184 -2.69 0.14 17.29
C GLU A 184 -3.40 -1.07 16.71
N LYS A 185 -4.70 -0.92 16.40
CA LYS A 185 -5.52 -1.96 15.77
C LYS A 185 -5.05 -2.27 14.35
N ALA A 186 -4.38 -1.32 13.72
CA ALA A 186 -3.78 -1.47 12.40
C ALA A 186 -2.38 -0.86 12.39
N VAL A 187 -1.42 -1.56 11.82
CA VAL A 187 -0.03 -1.12 11.72
C VAL A 187 0.55 -1.50 10.36
N TYR A 188 1.41 -0.65 9.82
CA TYR A 188 2.20 -1.00 8.64
C TYR A 188 3.46 -1.75 9.07
N CYS A 189 3.58 -2.99 8.63
CA CYS A 189 4.73 -3.85 8.88
C CYS A 189 5.78 -3.68 7.76
N MET A 190 6.60 -4.69 7.52
CA MET A 190 7.56 -4.66 6.40
C MET A 190 6.85 -5.03 5.08
N GLY A 191 6.15 -4.06 4.47
CA GLY A 191 5.46 -4.22 3.20
C GLY A 191 4.04 -4.78 3.27
N LEU A 192 3.45 -4.86 4.46
CA LEU A 192 2.08 -5.31 4.68
C LEU A 192 1.38 -4.46 5.72
N ASN A 193 0.14 -4.12 5.48
CA ASN A 193 -0.77 -3.62 6.51
C ASN A 193 -1.21 -4.81 7.38
N LYS A 194 -1.01 -4.71 8.68
CA LYS A 194 -1.51 -5.69 9.64
C LYS A 194 -2.62 -5.08 10.46
N ARG A 195 -3.72 -5.80 10.63
CA ARG A 195 -4.80 -5.45 11.55
C ARG A 195 -5.27 -6.67 12.32
N VAL A 196 -5.86 -6.41 13.47
CA VAL A 196 -6.49 -7.45 14.29
C VAL A 196 -7.97 -7.11 14.44
N GLU A 197 -8.83 -8.01 14.02
CA GLU A 197 -10.27 -7.88 14.12
C GLU A 197 -10.87 -9.20 14.61
N ASP A 198 -11.69 -9.15 15.66
CA ASP A 198 -12.31 -10.32 16.31
C ASP A 198 -11.33 -11.44 16.69
N GLY A 199 -10.10 -11.09 17.01
CA GLY A 199 -9.03 -12.02 17.35
C GLY A 199 -8.29 -12.64 16.17
N HIS A 200 -8.70 -12.35 14.92
CA HIS A 200 -8.01 -12.79 13.70
C HIS A 200 -6.99 -11.74 13.25
N VAL A 201 -5.86 -12.22 12.75
CA VAL A 201 -4.78 -11.36 12.24
C VAL A 201 -4.78 -11.38 10.73
N TYR A 202 -5.04 -10.22 10.15
CA TYR A 202 -5.00 -9.96 8.71
C TYR A 202 -3.72 -9.23 8.37
N CYS A 203 -3.04 -9.66 7.31
CA CYS A 203 -1.91 -8.94 6.73
C CYS A 203 -2.14 -8.81 5.23
N GLU A 204 -2.22 -7.59 4.71
CA GLU A 204 -2.67 -7.34 3.35
C GLU A 204 -1.97 -6.13 2.75
N HIS A 205 -1.96 -6.02 1.43
CA HIS A 205 -1.50 -4.85 0.72
C HIS A 205 -2.23 -4.71 -0.62
N SER A 206 -2.71 -3.50 -0.88
CA SER A 206 -3.28 -3.13 -2.16
C SER A 206 -2.21 -2.75 -3.19
N GLY A 207 -2.58 -2.71 -4.45
CA GLY A 207 -1.73 -2.21 -5.51
C GLY A 207 -2.56 -1.58 -6.62
N GLY A 208 -2.10 -0.43 -7.13
CA GLY A 208 -2.73 0.26 -8.24
C GLY A 208 -1.67 0.88 -9.13
N LEU A 209 -1.80 0.67 -10.42
CA LEU A 209 -1.08 1.32 -11.50
C LEU A 209 -2.06 1.50 -12.66
N HIS A 210 -1.64 2.25 -13.69
CA HIS A 210 -2.43 2.39 -14.90
C HIS A 210 -2.90 1.03 -15.42
N GLY A 211 -4.21 0.87 -15.60
CA GLY A 211 -4.87 -0.32 -16.11
C GLY A 211 -4.89 -1.53 -15.19
N VAL A 212 -4.47 -1.42 -13.94
CA VAL A 212 -4.49 -2.53 -12.98
C VAL A 212 -4.83 -2.07 -11.58
N SER A 213 -5.61 -2.87 -10.88
CA SER A 213 -5.78 -2.82 -9.44
C SER A 213 -5.65 -4.20 -8.82
N SER A 214 -5.20 -4.27 -7.60
CA SER A 214 -4.95 -5.53 -6.92
C SER A 214 -5.10 -5.42 -5.42
N GLU A 215 -5.48 -6.52 -4.80
CA GLU A 215 -5.44 -6.69 -3.37
C GLU A 215 -4.93 -8.11 -3.07
N GLY A 216 -4.01 -8.21 -2.13
CA GLY A 216 -3.48 -9.51 -1.72
C GLY A 216 -3.24 -9.55 -0.23
N GLY A 217 -3.43 -10.70 0.39
CA GLY A 217 -3.27 -10.82 1.81
C GLY A 217 -3.40 -12.21 2.37
N LEU A 218 -3.33 -12.31 3.68
CA LEU A 218 -3.37 -13.56 4.40
C LEU A 218 -4.14 -13.43 5.73
N LEU A 219 -4.72 -14.56 6.13
CA LEU A 219 -5.19 -14.82 7.48
C LEU A 219 -4.12 -15.67 8.18
N LYS A 220 -3.38 -15.03 9.09
CA LYS A 220 -2.17 -15.61 9.67
C LYS A 220 -2.45 -16.88 10.48
N ASP A 221 -3.49 -16.86 11.30
CA ASP A 221 -3.76 -17.95 12.24
C ASP A 221 -4.53 -19.10 11.59
N GLU A 222 -5.22 -18.82 10.49
CA GLU A 222 -5.97 -19.79 9.68
C GLU A 222 -5.14 -20.42 8.57
N ASN A 223 -3.92 -19.92 8.31
CA ASN A 223 -3.01 -20.37 7.25
C ASN A 223 -3.58 -20.23 5.83
N TYR A 224 -4.36 -19.20 5.55
CA TYR A 224 -4.87 -18.91 4.21
C TYR A 224 -4.18 -17.69 3.61
N GLY A 225 -3.90 -17.79 2.32
CA GLY A 225 -3.42 -16.69 1.48
C GLY A 225 -4.36 -16.44 0.30
N PHE A 226 -4.54 -15.18 -0.05
CA PHE A 226 -5.50 -14.74 -1.06
C PHE A 226 -4.88 -13.70 -1.98
N ALA A 227 -5.38 -13.61 -3.21
CA ALA A 227 -5.05 -12.55 -4.13
C ALA A 227 -6.23 -12.28 -5.09
N VAL A 228 -6.50 -11.01 -5.30
CA VAL A 228 -7.45 -10.50 -6.30
C VAL A 228 -6.67 -9.57 -7.22
N LEU A 229 -6.72 -9.84 -8.51
CA LEU A 229 -6.04 -9.05 -9.54
C LEU A 229 -7.09 -8.60 -10.55
N CYS A 230 -7.18 -7.32 -10.80
CA CYS A 230 -8.05 -6.71 -11.79
C CYS A 230 -7.19 -6.05 -12.88
N ASN A 231 -7.65 -6.14 -14.11
CA ASN A 231 -7.02 -5.50 -15.28
C ASN A 231 -7.73 -4.21 -15.68
N GLU A 232 -8.17 -3.48 -14.66
CA GLU A 232 -8.83 -2.18 -14.76
C GLU A 232 -8.41 -1.36 -13.55
N GLY A 233 -7.98 -0.11 -13.76
CA GLY A 233 -7.31 0.72 -12.75
C GLY A 233 -8.26 1.30 -11.69
N ASP A 234 -9.51 1.56 -12.06
CA ASP A 234 -10.50 2.23 -11.20
C ASP A 234 -11.33 1.26 -10.34
N VAL A 235 -11.10 -0.07 -10.47
CA VAL A 235 -11.78 -1.07 -9.66
C VAL A 235 -11.15 -1.17 -8.27
N ASP A 236 -11.97 -1.12 -7.24
CA ASP A 236 -11.57 -1.45 -5.87
C ASP A 236 -11.75 -2.95 -5.58
N PRO A 237 -10.67 -3.75 -5.49
CA PRO A 237 -10.76 -5.17 -5.22
C PRO A 237 -10.97 -5.52 -3.74
N SER A 238 -10.94 -4.55 -2.82
CA SER A 238 -11.00 -4.77 -1.37
C SER A 238 -12.25 -5.55 -0.96
N GLY A 239 -13.40 -5.24 -1.55
CA GLY A 239 -14.64 -5.96 -1.26
C GLY A 239 -14.59 -7.46 -1.57
N LEU A 240 -13.84 -7.85 -2.60
CA LEU A 240 -13.69 -9.25 -2.96
C LEU A 240 -12.76 -9.99 -1.99
N ILE A 241 -11.65 -9.39 -1.59
CA ILE A 241 -10.74 -10.04 -0.64
C ILE A 241 -11.40 -10.15 0.74
N TRP A 242 -12.17 -9.16 1.15
CA TRP A 242 -12.93 -9.22 2.40
C TRP A 242 -14.00 -10.32 2.37
N ALA A 243 -14.67 -10.52 1.25
CA ALA A 243 -15.59 -11.65 1.10
C ALA A 243 -14.88 -13.01 1.22
N LEU A 244 -13.65 -13.14 0.71
CA LEU A 244 -12.83 -14.35 0.87
C LEU A 244 -12.44 -14.58 2.33
N TYR A 245 -12.04 -13.55 3.07
CA TYR A 245 -11.80 -13.65 4.51
C TYR A 245 -13.05 -14.08 5.26
N ASN A 246 -14.18 -13.42 4.99
CA ASN A 246 -15.47 -13.73 5.60
C ASN A 246 -15.88 -15.19 5.35
N TRP A 247 -15.68 -15.66 4.12
CA TRP A 247 -15.98 -17.05 3.76
C TRP A 247 -15.18 -18.05 4.60
N VAL A 248 -13.87 -17.86 4.75
CA VAL A 248 -13.01 -18.74 5.56
C VAL A 248 -13.40 -18.71 7.03
N LEU A 249 -13.75 -17.54 7.56
CA LEU A 249 -14.11 -17.36 8.97
C LEU A 249 -15.57 -17.72 9.27
N GLY A 250 -16.37 -18.09 8.25
CA GLY A 250 -17.77 -18.43 8.42
C GLY A 250 -18.69 -17.23 8.68
N TYR A 251 -18.27 -16.05 8.32
CA TYR A 251 -19.05 -14.82 8.39
C TYR A 251 -19.91 -14.61 7.13
N PRO A 252 -20.94 -13.75 7.16
CA PRO A 252 -21.63 -13.29 5.96
C PRO A 252 -20.63 -12.67 4.97
N LEU A 253 -20.76 -13.00 3.68
CA LEU A 253 -19.78 -12.54 2.66
C LEU A 253 -19.73 -11.01 2.54
N ASP A 254 -20.82 -10.34 2.77
CA ASP A 254 -21.00 -8.89 2.72
C ASP A 254 -20.70 -8.19 4.05
N ARG A 255 -20.22 -8.90 5.06
CA ARG A 255 -19.80 -8.30 6.31
C ARG A 255 -18.68 -7.29 6.02
N PRO A 256 -18.86 -6.01 6.40
CA PRO A 256 -17.85 -5.01 6.16
C PRO A 256 -16.63 -5.22 7.08
N HIS A 257 -15.45 -5.07 6.52
CA HIS A 257 -14.21 -4.95 7.28
C HIS A 257 -13.87 -3.46 7.40
N ARG A 258 -13.81 -2.97 8.63
CA ARG A 258 -13.45 -1.58 8.92
C ARG A 258 -12.35 -1.58 9.97
N TRP A 259 -11.38 -0.74 9.77
CA TRP A 259 -10.29 -0.56 10.72
C TRP A 259 -10.76 0.11 12.00
N LEU A 260 -11.75 1.00 11.86
CA LEU A 260 -12.30 1.78 12.95
C LEU A 260 -13.83 1.59 13.00
N PHE A 261 -14.30 1.14 14.16
CA PHE A 261 -15.72 1.08 14.46
C PHE A 261 -16.07 2.18 15.46
N PRO A 262 -17.15 2.94 15.26
CA PRO A 262 -17.63 3.88 16.27
C PRO A 262 -17.88 3.14 17.58
N VAL A 263 -17.51 3.79 18.69
CA VAL A 263 -17.86 3.35 20.04
C VAL A 263 -18.98 4.22 20.58
N GLU A 264 -19.83 3.67 21.46
CA GLU A 264 -20.90 4.43 22.09
C GLU A 264 -20.36 5.42 23.13
N GLU A 265 -19.16 5.17 23.65
CA GLU A 265 -18.51 6.01 24.64
C GLU A 265 -18.00 7.31 24.00
N GLU A 266 -18.44 8.44 24.54
CA GLU A 266 -17.93 9.74 24.13
C GLU A 266 -16.44 9.88 24.54
N PHE A 267 -15.68 10.61 23.73
CA PHE A 267 -14.29 10.91 24.06
C PHE A 267 -14.26 11.86 25.28
N SER A 268 -13.63 11.40 26.36
CA SER A 268 -13.73 12.05 27.68
C SER A 268 -13.03 13.41 27.78
N GLU A 269 -12.04 13.67 26.93
CA GLU A 269 -11.20 14.89 26.99
C GLU A 269 -11.10 15.60 25.63
N PRO A 270 -12.20 16.01 24.99
CA PRO A 270 -12.16 16.61 23.66
C PRO A 270 -11.32 17.90 23.61
N GLN A 271 -11.21 18.62 24.74
CA GLN A 271 -10.42 19.85 24.83
C GLN A 271 -8.91 19.61 24.66
N ALA A 272 -8.43 18.41 24.98
CA ALA A 272 -7.03 18.03 24.79
C ALA A 272 -6.65 17.98 23.29
N LEU A 273 -7.64 17.88 22.41
CA LEU A 273 -7.45 17.81 20.95
C LEU A 273 -7.59 19.16 20.26
N TYR A 274 -8.02 20.21 20.98
CA TYR A 274 -8.21 21.52 20.31
C TYR A 274 -6.88 22.13 19.91
N GLY A 275 -6.78 22.57 18.67
CA GLY A 275 -5.59 23.23 18.17
C GLY A 275 -5.40 23.10 16.68
N SER A 276 -4.28 23.63 16.22
CA SER A 276 -3.86 23.54 14.84
C SER A 276 -2.78 22.47 14.70
N TYR A 277 -2.97 21.59 13.74
CA TYR A 277 -2.06 20.48 13.45
C TYR A 277 -1.55 20.63 12.03
N ILE A 278 -0.29 20.30 11.83
CA ILE A 278 0.34 20.29 10.49
C ILE A 278 0.90 18.89 10.28
N CYS A 279 0.46 18.25 9.22
CA CYS A 279 1.08 17.04 8.72
C CYS A 279 2.07 17.41 7.61
N HIS A 280 3.30 16.96 7.71
CA HIS A 280 4.33 17.14 6.70
C HIS A 280 4.57 15.85 5.90
N GLU A 281 3.69 14.88 6.01
CA GLU A 281 3.72 13.68 5.21
C GLU A 281 3.12 13.95 3.83
N GLY A 282 3.93 13.87 2.79
CA GLY A 282 3.53 14.28 1.44
C GLY A 282 3.30 15.77 1.30
N VAL A 283 2.18 16.15 0.73
CA VAL A 283 1.74 17.55 0.67
C VAL A 283 1.36 18.01 2.08
N PRO A 284 1.92 19.13 2.58
CA PRO A 284 1.58 19.61 3.90
C PRO A 284 0.09 19.90 4.04
N VAL A 285 -0.53 19.24 5.01
CA VAL A 285 -1.95 19.39 5.34
C VAL A 285 -2.07 20.08 6.68
N THR A 286 -2.89 21.12 6.74
CA THR A 286 -3.24 21.79 8.00
C THR A 286 -4.63 21.33 8.44
N ALA A 287 -4.75 20.90 9.69
CA ALA A 287 -6.02 20.59 10.31
C ALA A 287 -6.23 21.44 11.56
N ILE A 288 -7.43 21.96 11.74
CA ILE A 288 -7.82 22.72 12.94
C ILE A 288 -8.94 21.93 13.63
N VAL A 289 -8.66 21.48 14.85
CA VAL A 289 -9.64 20.76 15.68
C VAL A 289 -10.25 21.71 16.68
N TYR A 290 -11.58 21.73 16.77
CA TYR A 290 -12.36 22.60 17.64
C TYR A 290 -13.70 21.95 18.01
N GLN A 291 -14.45 22.57 18.91
CA GLN A 291 -15.82 22.17 19.23
C GLN A 291 -16.83 23.15 18.65
N ASP A 292 -17.87 22.63 18.04
CA ASP A 292 -19.04 23.40 17.60
C ASP A 292 -20.32 22.64 17.94
N GLU A 293 -21.29 23.34 18.52
CA GLU A 293 -22.58 22.78 18.95
C GLU A 293 -22.48 21.46 19.75
N GLY A 294 -21.42 21.31 20.54
CA GLY A 294 -21.14 20.11 21.34
C GLY A 294 -20.47 18.96 20.59
N ARG A 295 -20.25 19.09 19.28
CA ARG A 295 -19.53 18.12 18.46
C ARG A 295 -18.05 18.49 18.31
N LEU A 296 -17.20 17.48 18.26
CA LEU A 296 -15.79 17.64 17.90
C LEU A 296 -15.67 17.76 16.38
N MET A 297 -15.13 18.88 15.92
CA MET A 297 -15.03 19.25 14.52
C MET A 297 -13.57 19.31 14.08
N VAL A 298 -13.32 19.09 12.81
CA VAL A 298 -12.04 19.35 12.18
C VAL A 298 -12.25 20.07 10.85
N GLU A 299 -11.53 21.17 10.66
CA GLU A 299 -11.35 21.81 9.37
C GLU A 299 -10.04 21.31 8.76
N LYS A 300 -10.11 20.70 7.59
CA LYS A 300 -8.97 20.13 6.87
C LYS A 300 -9.10 20.49 5.40
N ASP A 301 -8.08 21.12 4.84
CA ASP A 301 -8.01 21.53 3.42
C ASP A 301 -9.26 22.30 2.93
N GLY A 302 -9.78 23.19 3.79
CA GLY A 302 -10.96 24.00 3.49
C GLY A 302 -12.30 23.26 3.56
N SER A 303 -12.29 22.00 3.98
CA SER A 303 -13.49 21.19 4.25
C SER A 303 -13.68 20.99 5.73
N ILE A 304 -14.93 20.97 6.17
CA ILE A 304 -15.30 20.78 7.58
C ILE A 304 -15.93 19.40 7.75
N TYR A 305 -15.46 18.70 8.77
CA TYR A 305 -15.94 17.37 9.14
C TYR A 305 -16.23 17.33 10.63
N HIS A 306 -17.12 16.46 11.07
CA HIS A 306 -17.16 16.11 12.48
C HIS A 306 -16.39 14.80 12.74
N LEU A 307 -15.85 14.68 13.94
CA LEU A 307 -15.05 13.55 14.37
C LEU A 307 -15.93 12.59 15.18
N ARG A 308 -16.04 11.36 14.70
CA ARG A 308 -16.74 10.28 15.41
C ARG A 308 -15.74 9.38 16.10
N HIS A 309 -15.84 9.29 17.43
CA HIS A 309 -14.91 8.50 18.22
C HIS A 309 -15.01 6.99 17.93
N CYS A 310 -13.85 6.34 17.79
CA CYS A 310 -13.70 4.91 17.50
C CYS A 310 -12.90 4.15 18.58
N GLY A 311 -12.72 4.77 19.74
CA GLY A 311 -11.93 4.23 20.86
C GLY A 311 -10.44 4.53 20.72
N GLN A 312 -9.74 4.53 21.87
CA GLN A 312 -8.29 4.71 21.96
C GLN A 312 -7.73 5.96 21.26
N GLY A 313 -8.53 7.02 21.17
CA GLY A 313 -8.11 8.26 20.50
C GLY A 313 -8.21 8.26 18.98
N TRP A 314 -8.81 7.24 18.41
CA TRP A 314 -9.10 7.17 16.96
C TRP A 314 -10.45 7.78 16.64
N PHE A 315 -10.54 8.43 15.48
CA PHE A 315 -11.73 9.09 15.00
C PHE A 315 -11.95 8.84 13.52
N GLN A 316 -13.20 8.70 13.12
CA GLN A 316 -13.63 8.78 11.73
C GLN A 316 -13.95 10.22 11.37
N LEU A 317 -13.54 10.66 10.17
CA LEU A 317 -13.99 11.93 9.60
C LEU A 317 -15.36 11.72 8.94
N MET A 318 -16.34 12.50 9.37
CA MET A 318 -17.71 12.40 8.89
C MET A 318 -18.10 13.70 8.19
N ASN A 319 -18.65 13.60 6.99
CA ASN A 319 -19.22 14.75 6.30
C ASN A 319 -20.62 15.10 6.85
N GLU A 320 -21.24 16.17 6.33
CA GLU A 320 -22.60 16.59 6.71
C GLU A 320 -23.68 15.54 6.46
N LYS A 321 -23.43 14.57 5.58
CA LYS A 321 -24.36 13.47 5.27
C LYS A 321 -24.12 12.22 6.12
N GLU A 322 -23.29 12.33 7.16
CA GLU A 322 -22.87 11.20 8.00
C GLU A 322 -22.13 10.09 7.22
N GLU A 323 -21.47 10.44 6.13
CA GLU A 323 -20.64 9.53 5.34
C GLU A 323 -19.18 9.63 5.79
N ILE A 324 -18.51 8.49 5.90
CA ILE A 324 -17.10 8.41 6.29
C ILE A 324 -16.22 8.94 5.15
N GLN A 325 -15.29 9.84 5.48
CA GLN A 325 -14.34 10.45 4.56
C GLN A 325 -12.88 10.11 4.90
N GLY A 326 -12.61 9.55 6.08
CA GLY A 326 -11.31 9.13 6.54
C GLY A 326 -11.31 8.64 7.98
#